data_f722ed54eb70ce1e869bb8641064fe91
#
_entry.id   f722ed54eb70ce1e869bb8641064fe91
#
_cell.length_a   1.000
_cell.length_b   1.000
_cell.length_c   1.000
_cell.angle_alpha   90.00
_cell.angle_beta   90.00
_cell.angle_gamma   90.00
#
_symmetry.space_group_name_H-M   'P 1'
#
loop_
_entity.id
_entity.type
_entity.pdbx_description
1 polymer ?
#
loop_
_entity_poly.entity_id
_entity_poly.type
_entity_poly.pdbx_seq_one_letter_code
_entity_poly.pdbx_strand_id
1 'polypeptide(L)'
;DTAYILSAYSTSVEQLSNDPEDMQKKLDGVTANMFPVTLVERENEVITPVAYYTYKPVTITVVTKTVKTGVINGVPQYRYETAEATYYLQDQQLSSDTQIEVDAYAAVTLTLPVYSGSNITGTRKATYYQYTGKEMLTPEKKTVKYLECTIHPFDNTVISTAFGLDLNAYYNGLETTYGDVIHSRALALKKTLYGTAGNGSTVPLTDVELIAFLARQNCSETRKHIVKTGLSLVGKVPYFWGGKSAAGWNDEWNTPKLVTAAGSTTTGTIRPFGLDCSGFSDWTYKTAVGVSLNGASWSQWDESYAITAEELLPGDLGFLMDDDGGGWNHVLIFAGYGENGERMWVHSSGGEGVIFNTPSYEAGLALRRPKNVDFGDTPG
;
A
#
# COMPACT_ATOMS: atom_id res chain seq x y z
N ASP A 1 18.55 -6.36 -16.88
CA ASP A 1 18.41 -7.26 -18.05
C ASP A 1 18.81 -6.54 -19.33
N THR A 2 18.20 -5.37 -19.67
CA THR A 2 18.59 -4.58 -20.85
C THR A 2 20.08 -4.26 -20.88
N ALA A 3 20.66 -3.83 -19.76
CA ALA A 3 22.09 -3.56 -19.66
C ALA A 3 22.94 -4.82 -19.87
N TYR A 4 22.48 -5.98 -19.40
CA TYR A 4 23.18 -7.24 -19.62
C TYR A 4 23.15 -7.66 -21.09
N ILE A 5 22.01 -7.52 -21.77
CA ILE A 5 21.86 -7.83 -23.18
C ILE A 5 22.74 -6.92 -24.05
N LEU A 6 22.71 -5.61 -23.81
CA LEU A 6 23.54 -4.64 -24.52
C LEU A 6 25.04 -4.91 -24.28
N SER A 7 25.41 -5.33 -23.08
CA SER A 7 26.79 -5.69 -22.74
C SER A 7 27.22 -6.99 -23.39
N ALA A 8 26.33 -7.99 -23.45
CA ALA A 8 26.58 -9.23 -24.19
C ALA A 8 26.72 -8.96 -25.69
N TYR A 9 25.84 -8.13 -26.26
CA TYR A 9 25.94 -7.70 -27.64
C TYR A 9 27.28 -6.99 -27.89
N SER A 10 27.62 -5.96 -27.14
CA SER A 10 28.89 -5.22 -27.34
C SER A 10 30.14 -6.14 -27.22
N THR A 11 30.10 -7.13 -26.35
CA THR A 11 31.15 -8.11 -26.17
C THR A 11 31.24 -9.07 -27.36
N SER A 12 30.09 -9.43 -27.96
CA SER A 12 30.05 -10.27 -29.17
C SER A 12 30.58 -9.54 -30.42
N VAL A 13 30.32 -8.24 -30.53
CA VAL A 13 30.67 -7.40 -31.69
C VAL A 13 32.15 -7.10 -31.76
N GLU A 14 32.90 -7.17 -30.66
CA GLU A 14 34.36 -7.13 -30.72
C GLU A 14 34.94 -8.25 -31.59
N GLN A 15 34.15 -9.28 -31.88
CA GLN A 15 34.54 -10.42 -32.73
C GLN A 15 33.77 -10.48 -34.08
N LEU A 16 32.75 -9.65 -34.31
CA LEU A 16 31.83 -9.70 -35.46
C LEU A 16 31.66 -8.33 -36.12
N SER A 17 31.33 -8.33 -37.41
CA SER A 17 31.12 -7.10 -38.20
C SER A 17 29.98 -6.23 -37.66
N ASN A 18 30.18 -4.91 -37.72
CA ASN A 18 29.16 -3.89 -37.35
C ASN A 18 28.01 -3.84 -38.38
N ASP A 19 27.25 -4.92 -38.56
CA ASP A 19 26.08 -4.95 -39.39
C ASP A 19 24.83 -4.63 -38.57
N PRO A 20 24.16 -3.47 -38.81
CA PRO A 20 22.95 -3.09 -38.06
C PRO A 20 21.78 -4.07 -38.23
N GLU A 21 21.68 -4.78 -39.38
CA GLU A 21 20.63 -5.77 -39.59
C GLU A 21 20.89 -7.03 -38.78
N ASP A 22 22.13 -7.50 -38.70
CA ASP A 22 22.51 -8.63 -37.83
C ASP A 22 22.31 -8.29 -36.35
N MET A 23 22.64 -7.05 -35.97
CA MET A 23 22.38 -6.53 -34.63
C MET A 23 20.88 -6.59 -34.29
N GLN A 24 20.04 -6.04 -35.13
CA GLN A 24 18.59 -6.01 -34.89
C GLN A 24 18.04 -7.42 -34.76
N LYS A 25 18.42 -8.31 -35.68
CA LYS A 25 17.98 -9.71 -35.65
C LYS A 25 18.38 -10.43 -34.36
N LYS A 26 19.58 -10.22 -33.86
CA LYS A 26 20.06 -10.81 -32.61
C LYS A 26 19.34 -10.24 -31.40
N LEU A 27 19.11 -8.92 -31.35
CA LEU A 27 18.37 -8.27 -30.29
C LEU A 27 16.89 -8.72 -30.28
N ASP A 28 16.27 -8.86 -31.45
CA ASP A 28 14.91 -9.38 -31.59
C ASP A 28 14.80 -10.83 -31.09
N GLY A 29 15.78 -11.68 -31.42
CA GLY A 29 15.86 -13.04 -30.95
C GLY A 29 16.00 -13.16 -29.42
N VAL A 30 16.79 -12.27 -28.81
CA VAL A 30 16.91 -12.20 -27.35
C VAL A 30 15.64 -11.67 -26.71
N THR A 31 15.08 -10.55 -27.20
CA THR A 31 13.87 -9.94 -26.65
C THR A 31 12.66 -10.87 -26.70
N ALA A 32 12.50 -11.63 -27.77
CA ALA A 32 11.40 -12.58 -27.93
C ALA A 32 11.44 -13.72 -26.91
N ASN A 33 12.63 -14.10 -26.43
CA ASN A 33 12.82 -15.24 -25.54
C ASN A 33 13.34 -14.87 -24.14
N MET A 34 13.57 -13.57 -23.90
CA MET A 34 14.22 -13.05 -22.71
C MET A 34 13.46 -13.32 -21.42
N PHE A 35 12.16 -13.22 -21.51
CA PHE A 35 11.24 -13.49 -20.42
C PHE A 35 10.13 -14.39 -20.93
N PRO A 36 10.32 -15.71 -20.86
CA PRO A 36 9.22 -16.62 -21.19
C PRO A 36 7.99 -16.28 -20.35
N VAL A 37 6.88 -16.06 -21.02
CA VAL A 37 5.61 -15.73 -20.36
C VAL A 37 4.70 -16.94 -20.49
N THR A 38 4.23 -17.43 -19.35
CA THR A 38 3.16 -18.42 -19.30
C THR A 38 1.86 -17.72 -18.94
N LEU A 39 0.85 -17.85 -19.82
CA LEU A 39 -0.50 -17.37 -19.57
C LEU A 39 -1.39 -18.56 -19.26
N VAL A 40 -2.00 -18.57 -18.10
CA VAL A 40 -2.95 -19.61 -17.68
C VAL A 40 -4.29 -18.95 -17.39
N GLU A 41 -5.34 -19.38 -18.07
CA GLU A 41 -6.70 -18.93 -17.73
C GLU A 41 -7.09 -19.55 -16.39
N ARG A 42 -7.53 -18.71 -15.47
CA ARG A 42 -8.02 -19.07 -14.15
C ARG A 42 -9.42 -18.53 -13.95
N GLU A 43 -10.15 -19.17 -13.09
CA GLU A 43 -11.46 -18.72 -12.64
C GLU A 43 -11.41 -18.51 -11.13
N ASN A 44 -12.01 -17.41 -10.68
CA ASN A 44 -12.18 -17.13 -9.26
C ASN A 44 -13.64 -16.78 -8.99
N GLU A 45 -14.16 -17.27 -7.87
CA GLU A 45 -15.48 -16.87 -7.39
C GLU A 45 -15.34 -15.58 -6.57
N VAL A 46 -15.97 -14.53 -7.05
CA VAL A 46 -16.07 -13.27 -6.31
C VAL A 46 -17.42 -13.25 -5.62
N ILE A 47 -17.41 -13.09 -4.30
CA ILE A 47 -18.59 -12.99 -3.48
C ILE A 47 -18.82 -11.50 -3.17
N THR A 48 -19.98 -10.98 -3.54
CA THR A 48 -20.44 -9.67 -3.11
C THR A 48 -21.28 -9.86 -1.85
N PRO A 49 -20.79 -9.42 -0.66
CA PRO A 49 -21.54 -9.58 0.58
C PRO A 49 -22.89 -8.89 0.51
N VAL A 50 -23.90 -9.49 1.10
CA VAL A 50 -25.21 -8.87 1.26
C VAL A 50 -25.21 -8.00 2.51
N ALA A 51 -25.66 -6.74 2.37
CA ALA A 51 -25.79 -5.82 3.49
C ALA A 51 -27.19 -5.92 4.11
N TYR A 52 -27.28 -5.83 5.43
CA TYR A 52 -28.52 -5.80 6.17
C TYR A 52 -28.41 -4.90 7.40
N TYR A 53 -29.55 -4.55 8.01
CA TYR A 53 -29.58 -3.73 9.20
C TYR A 53 -30.10 -4.51 10.40
N THR A 54 -29.57 -4.21 11.57
CA THR A 54 -30.16 -4.60 12.85
C THR A 54 -31.13 -3.53 13.32
N TYR A 55 -32.06 -3.92 14.18
CA TYR A 55 -33.08 -3.02 14.69
C TYR A 55 -33.23 -3.17 16.20
N LYS A 56 -33.44 -2.03 16.88
CA LYS A 56 -33.65 -1.98 18.33
C LYS A 56 -35.12 -1.70 18.64
N PRO A 57 -35.78 -2.48 19.52
CA PRO A 57 -37.14 -2.20 19.93
C PRO A 57 -37.19 -0.89 20.73
N VAL A 58 -38.27 -0.13 20.51
CA VAL A 58 -38.61 1.07 21.26
C VAL A 58 -40.10 1.14 21.48
N THR A 59 -40.53 1.36 22.74
CA THR A 59 -41.93 1.60 23.09
C THR A 59 -42.22 3.08 22.92
N ILE A 60 -43.21 3.41 22.11
CA ILE A 60 -43.59 4.79 21.80
C ILE A 60 -45.08 4.98 21.91
N THR A 61 -45.48 6.18 22.28
CA THR A 61 -46.89 6.60 22.28
C THR A 61 -47.26 7.09 20.90
N VAL A 62 -48.24 6.49 20.28
CA VAL A 62 -48.79 6.87 18.96
C VAL A 62 -50.19 7.44 19.08
N VAL A 63 -50.52 8.37 18.21
CA VAL A 63 -51.89 8.89 18.09
C VAL A 63 -52.72 7.91 17.25
N THR A 64 -53.71 7.27 17.86
CA THR A 64 -54.61 6.30 17.23
C THR A 64 -55.80 6.94 16.60
N LYS A 65 -56.26 8.09 17.19
CA LYS A 65 -57.43 8.80 16.69
C LYS A 65 -57.33 10.30 17.00
N THR A 66 -57.75 11.12 16.07
CA THR A 66 -57.89 12.57 16.23
C THR A 66 -59.35 12.97 16.05
N VAL A 67 -59.92 13.57 17.07
CA VAL A 67 -61.33 14.02 17.07
C VAL A 67 -61.37 15.53 17.17
N LYS A 68 -62.03 16.19 16.19
CA LYS A 68 -62.31 17.63 16.27
C LYS A 68 -63.42 17.89 17.32
N THR A 69 -63.05 18.67 18.34
CA THR A 69 -63.96 18.93 19.47
C THR A 69 -64.72 20.27 19.36
N GLY A 70 -64.22 21.15 18.48
CA GLY A 70 -64.87 22.48 18.30
C GLY A 70 -63.96 23.45 17.58
N VAL A 71 -64.34 24.74 17.64
CA VAL A 71 -63.56 25.88 17.13
C VAL A 71 -63.57 26.97 18.19
N ILE A 72 -62.45 27.48 18.63
CA ILE A 72 -62.25 28.58 19.56
C ILE A 72 -61.50 29.68 18.85
N ASN A 73 -62.11 30.89 18.78
CA ASN A 73 -61.53 32.04 18.06
C ASN A 73 -61.04 31.73 16.63
N GLY A 74 -61.85 30.94 15.89
CA GLY A 74 -61.51 30.51 14.53
C GLY A 74 -60.51 29.38 14.43
N VAL A 75 -59.93 28.91 15.54
CA VAL A 75 -58.94 27.84 15.57
C VAL A 75 -59.60 26.51 15.94
N PRO A 76 -59.49 25.47 15.08
CA PRO A 76 -59.96 24.14 15.38
C PRO A 76 -59.34 23.56 16.63
N GLN A 77 -60.15 22.96 17.50
CA GLN A 77 -59.72 22.23 18.69
C GLN A 77 -59.79 20.72 18.43
N TYR A 78 -58.81 19.98 18.95
CA TYR A 78 -58.71 18.54 18.74
C TYR A 78 -58.49 17.82 20.06
N ARG A 79 -59.10 16.65 20.19
CA ARG A 79 -58.79 15.65 21.21
C ARG A 79 -58.03 14.49 20.54
N TYR A 80 -56.96 14.03 21.15
CA TYR A 80 -56.16 12.95 20.65
C TYR A 80 -56.29 11.73 21.56
N GLU A 81 -56.60 10.58 20.95
CA GLU A 81 -56.51 9.28 21.61
C GLU A 81 -55.16 8.67 21.27
N THR A 82 -54.47 8.12 22.28
CA THR A 82 -53.13 7.58 22.13
C THR A 82 -53.07 6.16 22.68
N ALA A 83 -52.13 5.38 22.15
CA ALA A 83 -51.79 4.08 22.67
C ALA A 83 -50.24 3.91 22.65
N GLU A 84 -49.75 3.12 23.58
CA GLU A 84 -48.35 2.68 23.54
C GLU A 84 -48.22 1.43 22.68
N ALA A 85 -47.20 1.40 21.83
CA ALA A 85 -46.89 0.24 21.01
C ALA A 85 -45.38 0.14 20.79
N THR A 86 -44.92 -1.08 20.60
CA THR A 86 -43.52 -1.34 20.33
C THR A 86 -43.26 -1.29 18.83
N TYR A 87 -42.33 -0.45 18.44
CA TYR A 87 -41.78 -0.34 17.09
C TYR A 87 -40.26 -0.48 17.17
N TYR A 88 -39.58 -0.31 16.05
CA TYR A 88 -38.15 -0.52 15.96
C TYR A 88 -37.45 0.69 15.34
N LEU A 89 -36.24 0.95 15.78
CA LEU A 89 -35.30 1.89 15.17
C LEU A 89 -34.21 1.11 14.49
N GLN A 90 -33.84 1.52 13.29
CA GLN A 90 -32.69 1.00 12.59
C GLN A 90 -31.43 1.31 13.40
N ASP A 91 -30.56 0.30 13.57
CA ASP A 91 -29.35 0.41 14.38
C ASP A 91 -28.09 0.30 13.53
N GLN A 92 -27.51 -0.87 13.38
CA GLN A 92 -26.23 -1.07 12.71
C GLN A 92 -26.43 -1.69 11.33
N GLN A 93 -25.60 -1.27 10.38
CA GLN A 93 -25.46 -1.96 9.12
C GLN A 93 -24.39 -3.03 9.26
N LEU A 94 -24.73 -4.26 8.91
CA LEU A 94 -23.84 -5.42 8.88
C LEU A 94 -23.80 -5.99 7.47
N SER A 95 -22.87 -6.91 7.21
CA SER A 95 -22.79 -7.62 5.96
C SER A 95 -22.44 -9.10 6.20
N SER A 96 -22.83 -9.95 5.25
CA SER A 96 -22.50 -11.36 5.26
C SER A 96 -22.06 -11.83 3.87
N ASP A 97 -21.01 -12.61 3.82
CA ASP A 97 -20.50 -13.31 2.64
C ASP A 97 -21.13 -14.71 2.47
N THR A 98 -21.94 -15.12 3.44
CA THR A 98 -22.69 -16.37 3.41
C THR A 98 -24.20 -16.10 3.44
N GLN A 99 -24.98 -17.08 3.02
CA GLN A 99 -26.44 -17.01 3.15
C GLN A 99 -26.83 -16.90 4.62
N ILE A 100 -27.69 -15.94 4.93
CA ILE A 100 -28.13 -15.65 6.31
C ILE A 100 -29.63 -15.38 6.36
N GLU A 101 -30.30 -15.91 7.40
CA GLU A 101 -31.66 -15.52 7.75
C GLU A 101 -31.61 -14.31 8.68
N VAL A 102 -32.33 -13.27 8.34
CA VAL A 102 -32.44 -12.04 9.15
C VAL A 102 -33.89 -11.71 9.43
N ASP A 103 -34.11 -10.95 10.51
CA ASP A 103 -35.42 -10.37 10.78
C ASP A 103 -35.73 -9.24 9.79
N ALA A 104 -36.87 -9.31 9.16
CA ALA A 104 -37.35 -8.32 8.19
C ALA A 104 -38.21 -7.25 8.83
N TYR A 105 -38.03 -6.02 8.40
CA TYR A 105 -38.75 -4.86 8.93
C TYR A 105 -39.21 -3.94 7.81
N ALA A 106 -40.44 -3.44 7.92
CA ALA A 106 -41.02 -2.45 7.02
C ALA A 106 -41.02 -1.07 7.67
N ALA A 107 -40.67 -0.03 6.92
CA ALA A 107 -40.79 1.34 7.37
C ALA A 107 -42.26 1.76 7.49
N VAL A 108 -42.65 2.33 8.63
CA VAL A 108 -43.98 2.84 8.89
C VAL A 108 -43.90 4.29 9.36
N THR A 109 -44.78 5.14 8.81
CA THR A 109 -44.89 6.53 9.24
C THR A 109 -45.97 6.64 10.31
N LEU A 110 -45.56 6.99 11.53
CA LEU A 110 -46.44 7.10 12.68
C LEU A 110 -46.75 8.57 12.98
N THR A 111 -47.94 8.80 13.53
CA THR A 111 -48.33 10.10 14.09
C THR A 111 -48.08 10.07 15.59
N LEU A 112 -47.19 10.92 16.06
CA LEU A 112 -46.78 11.01 17.46
C LEU A 112 -47.37 12.25 18.09
N PRO A 113 -47.74 12.20 19.39
CA PRO A 113 -48.21 13.38 20.12
C PRO A 113 -47.08 14.37 20.37
N VAL A 114 -47.41 15.65 20.35
CA VAL A 114 -46.53 16.75 20.80
C VAL A 114 -47.11 17.27 22.12
N TYR A 115 -46.35 17.27 23.16
CA TYR A 115 -46.74 17.62 24.50
C TYR A 115 -46.33 19.06 24.88
N SER A 116 -47.18 19.74 25.63
CA SER A 116 -46.83 20.90 26.45
C SER A 116 -47.27 20.63 27.89
N GLY A 117 -46.32 20.37 28.77
CA GLY A 117 -46.61 19.75 30.04
C GLY A 117 -47.22 18.35 29.85
N SER A 118 -48.35 18.10 30.50
CA SER A 118 -49.12 16.84 30.36
C SER A 118 -50.15 16.86 29.23
N ASN A 119 -50.36 17.98 28.53
CA ASN A 119 -51.37 18.13 27.50
C ASN A 119 -50.79 17.90 26.09
N ILE A 120 -51.53 17.18 25.26
CA ILE A 120 -51.18 17.02 23.82
C ILE A 120 -51.65 18.27 23.10
N THR A 121 -50.72 19.03 22.53
CA THR A 121 -50.95 20.30 21.84
C THR A 121 -50.89 20.18 20.32
N GLY A 122 -50.46 19.05 19.81
CA GLY A 122 -50.37 18.80 18.38
C GLY A 122 -49.86 17.39 18.08
N THR A 123 -49.53 17.18 16.82
CA THR A 123 -48.97 15.91 16.35
C THR A 123 -47.79 16.16 15.42
N ARG A 124 -46.84 15.21 15.36
CA ARG A 124 -45.77 15.15 14.37
C ARG A 124 -45.70 13.78 13.74
N LYS A 125 -45.22 13.70 12.52
CA LYS A 125 -44.94 12.42 11.85
C LYS A 125 -43.47 12.03 12.09
N ALA A 126 -43.24 10.72 12.28
CA ALA A 126 -41.90 10.13 12.36
C ALA A 126 -41.93 8.72 11.77
N THR A 127 -40.80 8.32 11.17
CA THR A 127 -40.64 7.00 10.59
C THR A 127 -40.01 6.08 11.61
N TYR A 128 -40.61 4.92 11.79
CA TYR A 128 -40.12 3.78 12.57
C TYR A 128 -40.21 2.53 11.72
N TYR A 129 -39.86 1.40 12.27
CA TYR A 129 -39.95 0.13 11.58
C TYR A 129 -40.80 -0.86 12.36
N GLN A 130 -41.52 -1.69 11.62
CA GLN A 130 -42.34 -2.77 12.17
C GLN A 130 -41.83 -4.09 11.68
N TYR A 131 -41.70 -5.05 12.58
CA TYR A 131 -41.32 -6.41 12.24
C TYR A 131 -42.33 -7.05 11.30
N THR A 132 -41.88 -7.64 10.21
CA THR A 132 -42.74 -8.26 9.18
C THR A 132 -42.51 -9.76 9.04
N GLY A 133 -41.50 -10.29 9.67
CA GLY A 133 -41.16 -11.70 9.57
C GLY A 133 -39.63 -11.89 9.43
N LYS A 134 -39.25 -12.96 8.77
CA LYS A 134 -37.86 -13.28 8.44
C LYS A 134 -37.66 -13.32 6.94
N GLU A 135 -36.48 -12.98 6.51
CA GLU A 135 -36.09 -13.11 5.11
C GLU A 135 -34.72 -13.77 5.00
N MET A 136 -34.52 -14.49 3.91
CA MET A 136 -33.26 -15.13 3.60
C MET A 136 -32.49 -14.24 2.63
N LEU A 137 -31.34 -13.76 3.06
CA LEU A 137 -30.45 -12.98 2.23
C LEU A 137 -29.32 -13.87 1.68
N THR A 138 -29.07 -13.76 0.40
CA THR A 138 -28.07 -14.56 -0.28
C THR A 138 -27.07 -13.64 -0.96
N PRO A 139 -25.77 -13.75 -0.64
CA PRO A 139 -24.71 -13.01 -1.33
C PRO A 139 -24.69 -13.34 -2.82
N GLU A 140 -24.38 -12.37 -3.63
CA GLU A 140 -24.18 -12.58 -5.05
C GLU A 140 -22.81 -13.22 -5.27
N LYS A 141 -22.81 -14.35 -6.00
CA LYS A 141 -21.60 -15.05 -6.41
C LYS A 141 -21.41 -14.91 -7.90
N LYS A 142 -20.21 -14.46 -8.30
CA LYS A 142 -19.86 -14.30 -9.70
C LYS A 142 -18.52 -14.95 -9.99
N THR A 143 -18.51 -15.84 -10.97
CA THR A 143 -17.25 -16.39 -11.47
C THR A 143 -16.61 -15.35 -12.40
N VAL A 144 -15.40 -14.94 -12.08
CA VAL A 144 -14.58 -14.04 -12.89
C VAL A 144 -13.42 -14.81 -13.48
N LYS A 145 -13.28 -14.74 -14.79
CA LYS A 145 -12.12 -15.29 -15.51
C LYS A 145 -11.00 -14.25 -15.53
N TYR A 146 -9.78 -14.69 -15.28
CA TYR A 146 -8.60 -13.85 -15.39
C TYR A 146 -7.44 -14.66 -15.98
N LEU A 147 -6.47 -13.94 -16.55
CA LEU A 147 -5.24 -14.55 -17.04
C LEU A 147 -4.16 -14.38 -15.95
N GLU A 148 -3.71 -15.51 -15.43
CA GLU A 148 -2.51 -15.55 -14.61
C GLU A 148 -1.30 -15.48 -15.54
N CYS A 149 -0.54 -14.39 -15.42
CA CYS A 149 0.66 -14.17 -16.20
C CYS A 149 1.88 -14.46 -15.33
N THR A 150 2.58 -15.54 -15.62
CA THR A 150 3.86 -15.85 -14.97
C THR A 150 4.99 -15.45 -15.92
N ILE A 151 5.79 -14.47 -15.51
CA ILE A 151 7.03 -14.09 -16.20
C ILE A 151 8.15 -14.92 -15.58
N HIS A 152 8.75 -15.80 -16.39
CA HIS A 152 9.87 -16.60 -15.93
C HIS A 152 11.15 -15.78 -15.86
N PRO A 153 12.07 -16.12 -14.94
CA PRO A 153 13.37 -15.48 -14.87
C PRO A 153 14.11 -15.51 -16.21
N PHE A 154 14.93 -14.52 -16.43
CA PHE A 154 15.81 -14.44 -17.58
C PHE A 154 16.75 -15.65 -17.64
N ASP A 155 16.73 -16.34 -18.77
CA ASP A 155 17.61 -17.47 -19.04
C ASP A 155 18.86 -17.01 -19.79
N ASN A 156 20.01 -17.07 -19.14
CA ASN A 156 21.30 -16.71 -19.73
C ASN A 156 21.67 -17.56 -20.96
N THR A 157 21.09 -18.74 -21.12
CA THR A 157 21.32 -19.57 -22.31
C THR A 157 20.81 -18.93 -23.59
N VAL A 158 19.80 -18.07 -23.50
CA VAL A 158 19.29 -17.29 -24.64
C VAL A 158 20.38 -16.37 -25.18
N ILE A 159 21.20 -15.78 -24.31
CA ILE A 159 22.34 -14.92 -24.71
C ILE A 159 23.43 -15.75 -25.39
N SER A 160 23.80 -16.87 -24.81
CA SER A 160 24.77 -17.78 -25.42
C SER A 160 24.37 -18.17 -26.83
N THR A 161 23.09 -18.53 -27.02
CA THR A 161 22.53 -18.94 -28.32
C THR A 161 22.47 -17.75 -29.30
N ALA A 162 21.92 -16.62 -28.87
CA ALA A 162 21.69 -15.48 -29.77
C ALA A 162 23.00 -14.81 -30.21
N PHE A 163 23.99 -14.76 -29.34
CA PHE A 163 25.25 -14.07 -29.63
C PHE A 163 26.42 -15.03 -29.94
N GLY A 164 26.19 -16.34 -29.88
CA GLY A 164 27.24 -17.35 -30.12
C GLY A 164 28.37 -17.27 -29.09
N LEU A 165 28.08 -16.89 -27.86
CA LEU A 165 29.04 -16.74 -26.79
C LEU A 165 28.96 -17.92 -25.82
N ASP A 166 30.10 -18.55 -25.51
CA ASP A 166 30.20 -19.43 -24.35
C ASP A 166 30.53 -18.59 -23.13
N LEU A 167 29.54 -18.35 -22.27
CA LEU A 167 29.69 -17.51 -21.08
C LEU A 167 30.70 -18.03 -20.08
N ASN A 168 31.02 -19.33 -20.12
CA ASN A 168 32.01 -19.97 -19.24
C ASN A 168 33.41 -20.03 -19.83
N ALA A 169 33.55 -19.72 -21.13
CA ALA A 169 34.86 -19.66 -21.76
C ALA A 169 35.67 -18.45 -21.27
N TYR A 170 36.98 -18.60 -21.22
CA TYR A 170 37.88 -17.51 -20.85
C TYR A 170 37.88 -16.42 -21.91
N TYR A 171 37.66 -15.18 -21.47
CA TYR A 171 37.65 -14.01 -22.34
C TYR A 171 39.03 -13.68 -22.86
N ASN A 172 39.25 -13.84 -24.19
CA ASN A 172 40.48 -13.52 -24.87
C ASN A 172 41.75 -14.13 -24.19
N GLY A 173 41.62 -15.30 -23.55
CA GLY A 173 42.75 -15.95 -22.88
C GLY A 173 43.13 -15.35 -21.52
N LEU A 174 42.31 -14.49 -20.96
CA LEU A 174 42.45 -13.93 -19.61
C LEU A 174 41.88 -14.89 -18.57
N GLU A 175 42.25 -14.69 -17.29
CA GLU A 175 41.69 -15.46 -16.16
C GLU A 175 40.27 -15.04 -15.76
N THR A 176 39.50 -14.48 -16.68
CA THR A 176 38.10 -14.05 -16.48
C THR A 176 37.25 -14.62 -17.59
N THR A 177 35.99 -14.97 -17.29
CA THR A 177 35.09 -15.53 -18.28
C THR A 177 34.34 -14.46 -19.09
N TYR A 178 33.78 -14.85 -20.25
CA TYR A 178 32.87 -13.95 -21.00
C TYR A 178 31.69 -13.51 -20.13
N GLY A 179 31.16 -14.40 -19.28
CA GLY A 179 30.06 -14.08 -18.35
C GLY A 179 30.45 -12.97 -17.37
N ASP A 180 31.66 -13.04 -16.79
CA ASP A 180 32.15 -12.03 -15.85
C ASP A 180 32.36 -10.67 -16.51
N VAL A 181 32.91 -10.66 -17.73
CA VAL A 181 33.12 -9.42 -18.51
C VAL A 181 31.77 -8.79 -18.86
N ILE A 182 30.81 -9.57 -19.33
CA ILE A 182 29.46 -9.09 -19.64
C ILE A 182 28.78 -8.53 -18.39
N HIS A 183 28.89 -9.24 -17.26
CA HIS A 183 28.34 -8.79 -15.99
C HIS A 183 28.93 -7.45 -15.55
N SER A 184 30.27 -7.33 -15.58
CA SER A 184 30.95 -6.08 -15.22
C SER A 184 30.59 -4.91 -16.14
N ARG A 185 30.46 -5.15 -17.45
CA ARG A 185 30.01 -4.16 -18.43
C ARG A 185 28.54 -3.78 -18.21
N ALA A 186 27.68 -4.75 -17.88
CA ALA A 186 26.29 -4.52 -17.58
C ALA A 186 26.08 -3.64 -16.33
N LEU A 187 26.90 -3.86 -15.29
CA LEU A 187 26.90 -3.00 -14.10
C LEU A 187 27.35 -1.56 -14.44
N ALA A 188 28.41 -1.42 -15.24
CA ALA A 188 28.88 -0.10 -15.68
C ALA A 188 27.83 0.61 -16.55
N LEU A 189 27.20 -0.11 -17.48
CA LEU A 189 26.16 0.42 -18.34
C LEU A 189 24.88 0.77 -17.56
N LYS A 190 24.48 -0.08 -16.61
CA LYS A 190 23.37 0.22 -15.68
C LYS A 190 23.64 1.52 -14.92
N LYS A 191 24.86 1.71 -14.42
CA LYS A 191 25.29 2.94 -13.76
C LYS A 191 25.20 4.17 -14.69
N THR A 192 25.50 4.01 -15.97
CA THR A 192 25.44 5.09 -16.98
C THR A 192 24.00 5.41 -17.39
N LEU A 193 23.17 4.39 -17.62
CA LEU A 193 21.78 4.56 -18.14
C LEU A 193 20.79 4.97 -17.06
N TYR A 194 20.98 4.48 -15.84
CA TYR A 194 20.03 4.66 -14.73
C TYR A 194 20.61 5.45 -13.56
N GLY A 195 21.83 5.97 -13.70
CA GLY A 195 22.59 6.59 -12.61
C GLY A 195 23.15 5.56 -11.65
N THR A 196 23.90 6.03 -10.66
CA THR A 196 24.19 5.21 -9.47
C THR A 196 22.87 4.85 -8.82
N ALA A 197 22.74 3.64 -8.28
CA ALA A 197 21.62 3.26 -7.44
C ALA A 197 21.50 4.27 -6.28
N GLY A 198 20.83 5.39 -6.52
CA GLY A 198 20.88 6.55 -5.64
C GLY A 198 20.02 7.71 -6.12
N ASN A 199 19.60 7.75 -7.36
CA ASN A 199 18.76 8.80 -7.91
C ASN A 199 17.36 8.28 -8.25
N GLY A 200 16.60 7.82 -7.22
CA GLY A 200 15.20 7.44 -7.38
C GLY A 200 14.98 6.07 -8.02
N SER A 201 15.86 5.13 -7.77
CA SER A 201 15.74 3.80 -8.35
C SER A 201 14.67 2.97 -7.62
N THR A 202 13.65 2.54 -8.36
CA THR A 202 12.78 1.41 -8.00
C THR A 202 13.49 0.06 -8.20
N VAL A 203 14.74 0.06 -8.66
CA VAL A 203 15.53 -1.14 -8.88
C VAL A 203 16.20 -1.56 -7.56
N PRO A 204 15.95 -2.79 -7.07
CA PRO A 204 16.61 -3.30 -5.89
C PRO A 204 18.14 -3.29 -6.06
N LEU A 205 18.86 -3.01 -4.99
CA LEU A 205 20.29 -3.27 -4.95
C LEU A 205 20.52 -4.78 -5.11
N THR A 206 21.53 -5.14 -5.86
CA THR A 206 22.05 -6.52 -5.84
C THR A 206 22.64 -6.83 -4.46
N ASP A 207 22.79 -8.11 -4.13
CA ASP A 207 23.37 -8.50 -2.84
C ASP A 207 24.79 -7.90 -2.64
N VAL A 208 25.57 -7.82 -3.72
CA VAL A 208 26.93 -7.24 -3.69
C VAL A 208 26.87 -5.73 -3.42
N GLU A 209 25.98 -5.00 -4.12
CA GLU A 209 25.77 -3.56 -3.91
C GLU A 209 25.26 -3.27 -2.49
N LEU A 210 24.32 -4.08 -1.99
CA LEU A 210 23.77 -3.96 -0.65
C LEU A 210 24.84 -4.19 0.43
N ILE A 211 25.64 -5.25 0.30
CA ILE A 211 26.75 -5.54 1.22
C ILE A 211 27.75 -4.39 1.19
N ALA A 212 28.17 -3.93 0.00
CA ALA A 212 29.11 -2.83 -0.15
C ALA A 212 28.56 -1.51 0.41
N PHE A 213 27.26 -1.22 0.21
CA PHE A 213 26.60 -0.05 0.78
C PHE A 213 26.59 -0.10 2.31
N LEU A 214 26.17 -1.21 2.91
CA LEU A 214 26.11 -1.37 4.37
C LEU A 214 27.49 -1.39 5.02
N ALA A 215 28.51 -1.96 4.36
CA ALA A 215 29.88 -1.99 4.87
C ALA A 215 30.49 -0.59 5.01
N ARG A 216 30.07 0.36 4.18
CA ARG A 216 30.52 1.76 4.26
C ARG A 216 29.90 2.55 5.41
N GLN A 217 28.78 2.07 5.98
CA GLN A 217 28.08 2.80 7.02
C GLN A 217 28.76 2.56 8.37
N ASN A 218 29.25 3.66 9.00
CA ASN A 218 29.83 3.62 10.35
C ASN A 218 28.71 3.72 11.40
N CYS A 219 28.05 2.60 11.67
CA CYS A 219 26.97 2.51 12.64
C CYS A 219 26.87 1.07 13.19
N SER A 220 26.02 0.88 14.20
CA SER A 220 25.76 -0.43 14.81
C SER A 220 25.19 -1.46 13.82
N GLU A 221 25.34 -2.75 14.11
CA GLU A 221 24.74 -3.81 13.31
C GLU A 221 23.19 -3.77 13.35
N THR A 222 22.59 -3.32 14.45
CA THR A 222 21.16 -3.10 14.55
C THR A 222 20.69 -2.07 13.53
N ARG A 223 21.40 -0.95 13.39
CA ARG A 223 21.09 0.09 12.39
C ARG A 223 21.22 -0.44 10.96
N LYS A 224 22.27 -1.18 10.68
CA LYS A 224 22.47 -1.84 9.37
C LYS A 224 21.35 -2.84 9.08
N HIS A 225 20.88 -3.57 10.11
CA HIS A 225 19.77 -4.51 9.96
C HIS A 225 18.44 -3.83 9.64
N ILE A 226 18.14 -2.70 10.30
CA ILE A 226 16.96 -1.86 9.98
C ILE A 226 17.02 -1.40 8.52
N VAL A 227 18.14 -0.83 8.10
CA VAL A 227 18.34 -0.36 6.72
C VAL A 227 18.21 -1.50 5.71
N LYS A 228 18.89 -2.62 5.95
CA LYS A 228 18.81 -3.83 5.11
C LYS A 228 17.36 -4.29 4.94
N THR A 229 16.61 -4.31 6.04
CA THR A 229 15.19 -4.70 6.04
C THR A 229 14.36 -3.77 5.17
N GLY A 230 14.51 -2.45 5.31
CA GLY A 230 13.82 -1.48 4.45
C GLY A 230 14.19 -1.62 2.98
N LEU A 231 15.49 -1.74 2.68
CA LEU A 231 16.00 -1.91 1.31
C LEU A 231 15.51 -3.21 0.64
N SER A 232 15.16 -4.24 1.42
CA SER A 232 14.66 -5.51 0.89
C SER A 232 13.34 -5.40 0.14
N LEU A 233 12.56 -4.34 0.39
CA LEU A 233 11.27 -4.08 -0.27
C LEU A 233 11.36 -3.17 -1.50
N VAL A 234 12.51 -2.58 -1.79
CA VAL A 234 12.70 -1.66 -2.93
C VAL A 234 12.26 -2.35 -4.23
N GLY A 235 11.37 -1.69 -4.97
CA GLY A 235 10.82 -2.17 -6.24
C GLY A 235 9.89 -3.38 -6.14
N LYS A 236 9.61 -3.90 -4.93
CA LYS A 236 8.79 -5.09 -4.73
C LYS A 236 7.40 -4.79 -4.18
N VAL A 237 7.26 -3.70 -3.43
CA VAL A 237 6.01 -3.35 -2.74
C VAL A 237 5.51 -2.00 -3.23
N PRO A 238 4.29 -1.95 -3.78
CA PRO A 238 3.70 -0.72 -4.30
C PRO A 238 3.27 0.21 -3.17
N TYR A 239 3.06 1.48 -3.52
CA TYR A 239 2.41 2.43 -2.62
C TYR A 239 0.91 2.17 -2.56
N PHE A 240 0.38 2.08 -1.34
CA PHE A 240 -1.05 1.93 -1.10
C PHE A 240 -1.48 2.85 0.05
N TRP A 241 -2.31 3.84 -0.22
CA TRP A 241 -2.76 4.79 0.79
C TRP A 241 -3.52 4.11 1.94
N GLY A 242 -3.06 4.31 3.17
CA GLY A 242 -3.54 3.58 4.35
C GLY A 242 -2.99 2.16 4.48
N GLY A 243 -2.05 1.77 3.62
CA GLY A 243 -1.44 0.42 3.62
C GLY A 243 -0.54 0.20 4.83
N LYS A 244 -0.89 -0.84 5.60
CA LYS A 244 -0.16 -1.29 6.80
C LYS A 244 0.03 -2.80 6.73
N SER A 245 1.06 -3.30 7.42
CA SER A 245 1.32 -4.73 7.51
C SER A 245 1.86 -5.14 8.87
N ALA A 246 1.69 -6.41 9.22
CA ALA A 246 2.45 -7.07 10.27
C ALA A 246 3.92 -7.22 9.86
N ALA A 247 4.79 -7.61 10.79
CA ALA A 247 6.18 -7.94 10.51
C ALA A 247 6.29 -9.11 9.51
N GLY A 248 7.37 -9.11 8.72
CA GLY A 248 7.64 -10.14 7.73
C GLY A 248 6.93 -9.89 6.38
N TRP A 249 7.12 -10.84 5.46
CA TRP A 249 6.51 -10.78 4.14
C TRP A 249 4.99 -10.92 4.23
N ASN A 250 4.26 -10.15 3.41
CA ASN A 250 2.81 -10.25 3.33
C ASN A 250 2.43 -10.70 1.91
N ASP A 251 1.85 -11.90 1.79
CA ASP A 251 1.46 -12.50 0.51
C ASP A 251 0.33 -11.73 -0.20
N GLU A 252 -0.36 -10.83 0.51
CA GLU A 252 -1.37 -9.98 -0.10
C GLU A 252 -0.80 -8.77 -0.86
N TRP A 253 0.47 -8.44 -0.69
CA TRP A 253 1.09 -7.38 -1.48
C TRP A 253 0.99 -7.66 -2.98
N ASN A 254 0.83 -6.60 -3.75
CA ASN A 254 0.57 -6.62 -5.19
C ASN A 254 -0.81 -7.18 -5.60
N THR A 255 -1.64 -7.66 -4.67
CA THR A 255 -3.01 -8.05 -4.99
C THR A 255 -3.91 -6.81 -5.13
N PRO A 256 -4.90 -6.82 -6.04
CA PRO A 256 -5.84 -5.70 -6.18
C PRO A 256 -6.68 -5.53 -4.91
N LYS A 257 -6.65 -4.33 -4.30
CA LYS A 257 -7.49 -3.97 -3.15
C LYS A 257 -8.12 -2.59 -3.32
N LEU A 258 -9.29 -2.41 -2.71
CA LEU A 258 -9.95 -1.11 -2.65
C LEU A 258 -9.26 -0.22 -1.62
N VAL A 259 -8.86 0.99 -2.02
CA VAL A 259 -8.35 2.02 -1.11
C VAL A 259 -9.53 2.60 -0.33
N THR A 260 -9.63 2.27 0.95
CA THR A 260 -10.74 2.71 1.84
C THR A 260 -10.36 3.89 2.73
N ALA A 261 -9.07 4.11 2.98
CA ALA A 261 -8.61 5.23 3.79
C ALA A 261 -8.96 6.57 3.11
N ALA A 262 -9.55 7.49 3.86
CA ALA A 262 -9.90 8.84 3.37
C ALA A 262 -8.65 9.72 3.21
N GLY A 263 -8.78 10.81 2.45
CA GLY A 263 -7.74 11.85 2.33
C GLY A 263 -6.75 11.68 1.18
N SER A 264 -7.01 10.77 0.22
CA SER A 264 -6.21 10.62 -0.99
C SER A 264 -7.06 10.69 -2.25
N THR A 265 -6.47 11.14 -3.35
CA THR A 265 -7.08 11.06 -4.69
C THR A 265 -7.30 9.62 -5.15
N THR A 266 -6.65 8.65 -4.51
CA THR A 266 -6.81 7.22 -4.79
C THR A 266 -7.93 6.56 -3.97
N THR A 267 -8.50 7.25 -2.98
CA THR A 267 -9.62 6.74 -2.18
C THR A 267 -10.79 6.32 -3.08
N GLY A 268 -11.33 5.13 -2.86
CA GLY A 268 -12.39 4.55 -3.68
C GLY A 268 -11.92 3.89 -4.98
N THR A 269 -10.62 3.83 -5.26
CA THR A 269 -10.06 3.11 -6.43
C THR A 269 -9.44 1.79 -6.03
N ILE A 270 -9.41 0.83 -6.95
CA ILE A 270 -8.70 -0.44 -6.78
C ILE A 270 -7.24 -0.24 -7.18
N ARG A 271 -6.33 -0.60 -6.29
CA ARG A 271 -4.87 -0.49 -6.49
C ARG A 271 -4.18 -1.77 -6.03
N PRO A 272 -2.97 -2.08 -6.55
CA PRO A 272 -2.14 -3.12 -5.96
C PRO A 272 -1.88 -2.80 -4.48
N PHE A 273 -2.17 -3.77 -3.60
CA PHE A 273 -1.98 -3.58 -2.16
C PHE A 273 -0.49 -3.48 -1.82
N GLY A 274 -0.16 -2.60 -0.91
CA GLY A 274 1.20 -2.34 -0.47
C GLY A 274 1.22 -1.51 0.80
N LEU A 275 2.22 -0.65 0.94
CA LEU A 275 2.47 0.16 2.12
C LEU A 275 2.43 1.65 1.78
N ASP A 276 1.84 2.49 2.64
CA ASP A 276 2.10 3.93 2.61
C ASP A 276 3.44 4.25 3.30
N CYS A 277 3.82 5.52 3.33
CA CYS A 277 5.11 5.94 3.90
C CYS A 277 5.29 5.53 5.36
N SER A 278 4.29 5.78 6.20
CA SER A 278 4.32 5.44 7.62
C SER A 278 4.09 3.94 7.89
N GLY A 279 3.36 3.27 7.01
CA GLY A 279 3.24 1.80 7.05
C GLY A 279 4.54 1.10 6.71
N PHE A 280 5.30 1.66 5.76
CA PHE A 280 6.64 1.15 5.41
C PHE A 280 7.63 1.31 6.56
N SER A 281 7.72 2.49 7.17
CA SER A 281 8.62 2.70 8.31
C SER A 281 8.25 1.81 9.49
N ASP A 282 6.97 1.73 9.86
CA ASP A 282 6.48 0.86 10.92
C ASP A 282 6.76 -0.62 10.64
N TRP A 283 6.49 -1.11 9.42
CA TRP A 283 6.80 -2.47 9.00
C TRP A 283 8.31 -2.78 9.09
N THR A 284 9.15 -1.84 8.64
CA THR A 284 10.61 -2.01 8.67
C THR A 284 11.12 -2.24 10.09
N TYR A 285 10.67 -1.41 11.04
CA TYR A 285 11.09 -1.56 12.44
C TYR A 285 10.49 -2.78 13.13
N LYS A 286 9.22 -3.09 12.86
CA LYS A 286 8.59 -4.34 13.35
C LYS A 286 9.34 -5.57 12.87
N THR A 287 9.78 -5.57 11.61
CA THR A 287 10.45 -6.72 11.00
C THR A 287 11.89 -6.83 11.46
N ALA A 288 12.61 -5.72 11.53
CA ALA A 288 14.02 -5.72 11.87
C ALA A 288 14.29 -5.92 13.36
N VAL A 289 13.54 -5.24 14.23
CA VAL A 289 13.84 -5.14 15.67
C VAL A 289 12.64 -5.42 16.58
N GLY A 290 11.50 -5.81 16.02
CA GLY A 290 10.30 -6.15 16.78
C GLY A 290 9.58 -4.94 17.41
N VAL A 291 9.92 -3.71 17.03
CA VAL A 291 9.36 -2.47 17.59
C VAL A 291 8.38 -1.84 16.60
N SER A 292 7.17 -1.53 17.05
CA SER A 292 6.22 -0.75 16.27
C SER A 292 6.48 0.75 16.44
N LEU A 293 6.50 1.48 15.31
CA LEU A 293 6.54 2.95 15.31
C LEU A 293 5.13 3.57 15.22
N ASN A 294 4.08 2.76 15.34
CA ASN A 294 2.70 3.13 15.03
C ASN A 294 2.48 3.54 13.55
N GLY A 295 1.29 3.29 13.05
CA GLY A 295 1.03 3.35 11.61
C GLY A 295 0.72 4.73 11.03
N ALA A 296 0.98 5.84 11.73
CA ALA A 296 0.71 7.18 11.24
C ALA A 296 1.95 8.08 11.38
N SER A 297 2.21 8.94 10.38
CA SER A 297 3.40 9.81 10.38
C SER A 297 3.45 10.76 11.58
N TRP A 298 2.30 11.33 11.98
CA TRP A 298 2.23 12.18 13.19
C TRP A 298 2.52 11.41 14.49
N SER A 299 2.07 10.15 14.63
CA SER A 299 2.38 9.31 15.80
C SER A 299 3.87 8.98 15.85
N GLN A 300 4.48 8.68 14.70
CA GLN A 300 5.92 8.44 14.59
C GLN A 300 6.74 9.70 14.91
N TRP A 301 6.22 10.88 14.54
CA TRP A 301 6.79 12.15 14.94
C TRP A 301 6.78 12.31 16.46
N ASP A 302 5.64 12.12 17.11
CA ASP A 302 5.49 12.28 18.56
C ASP A 302 6.33 11.28 19.36
N GLU A 303 6.51 10.07 18.83
CA GLU A 303 7.32 9.00 19.42
C GLU A 303 8.81 9.06 19.06
N SER A 304 9.24 10.13 18.45
CA SER A 304 10.64 10.41 18.13
C SER A 304 11.12 11.72 18.76
N TYR A 305 12.41 11.94 18.79
CA TYR A 305 13.02 13.22 19.22
C TYR A 305 13.87 13.81 18.11
N ALA A 306 13.99 15.14 18.09
CA ALA A 306 14.78 15.84 17.09
C ALA A 306 16.27 15.56 17.27
N ILE A 307 16.97 15.43 16.16
CA ILE A 307 18.43 15.29 16.09
C ILE A 307 18.99 16.31 15.09
N THR A 308 20.27 16.60 15.21
CA THR A 308 20.98 17.45 14.24
C THR A 308 21.45 16.64 13.03
N ALA A 309 21.92 17.35 12.01
CA ALA A 309 22.46 16.70 10.81
C ALA A 309 23.75 15.90 11.09
N GLU A 310 24.51 16.33 12.09
CA GLU A 310 25.74 15.67 12.54
C GLU A 310 25.47 14.39 13.33
N GLU A 311 24.31 14.33 13.99
CA GLU A 311 23.86 13.16 14.77
C GLU A 311 23.15 12.10 13.92
N LEU A 312 22.88 12.42 12.63
CA LEU A 312 22.11 11.54 11.74
C LEU A 312 22.85 10.24 11.46
N LEU A 313 22.24 9.12 11.82
CA LEU A 313 22.76 7.77 11.63
C LEU A 313 21.76 6.89 10.86
N PRO A 314 22.24 5.88 10.12
CA PRO A 314 21.37 4.93 9.43
C PRO A 314 20.26 4.39 10.34
N GLY A 315 19.03 4.33 9.85
CA GLY A 315 17.85 3.98 10.63
C GLY A 315 17.10 5.17 11.24
N ASP A 316 17.68 6.37 11.35
CA ASP A 316 16.93 7.55 11.78
C ASP A 316 15.85 7.94 10.76
N LEU A 317 14.90 8.79 11.16
CA LEU A 317 13.75 9.18 10.35
C LEU A 317 13.92 10.61 9.81
N GLY A 318 13.43 10.82 8.60
CA GLY A 318 13.22 12.14 8.03
C GLY A 318 11.72 12.39 7.82
N PHE A 319 11.24 13.55 8.18
CA PHE A 319 9.85 13.94 8.01
C PHE A 319 9.74 15.17 7.11
N LEU A 320 8.85 15.07 6.12
CA LEU A 320 8.45 16.20 5.28
C LEU A 320 7.14 16.79 5.80
N MET A 321 7.10 18.08 6.02
CA MET A 321 5.89 18.80 6.38
C MET A 321 5.03 19.07 5.15
N ASP A 322 3.72 19.12 5.33
CA ASP A 322 2.79 19.58 4.29
C ASP A 322 3.06 21.04 3.91
N ASP A 323 2.80 21.41 2.65
CA ASP A 323 3.02 22.77 2.12
C ASP A 323 2.21 23.84 2.88
N ASP A 324 1.07 23.46 3.45
CA ASP A 324 0.20 24.33 4.26
C ASP A 324 0.58 24.37 5.76
N GLY A 325 1.60 23.58 6.15
CA GLY A 325 2.03 23.47 7.55
C GLY A 325 1.05 22.69 8.43
N GLY A 326 0.09 21.99 7.84
CA GLY A 326 -0.99 21.29 8.55
C GLY A 326 -0.59 19.99 9.22
N GLY A 327 0.58 19.45 8.91
CA GLY A 327 1.06 18.19 9.49
C GLY A 327 2.28 17.60 8.80
N TRP A 328 2.62 16.38 9.17
CA TRP A 328 3.72 15.62 8.56
C TRP A 328 3.16 14.70 7.48
N ASN A 329 3.41 15.06 6.25
CA ASN A 329 2.88 14.40 5.06
C ASN A 329 3.64 13.12 4.71
N HIS A 330 4.94 13.08 4.97
CA HIS A 330 5.78 11.99 4.54
C HIS A 330 6.84 11.64 5.57
N VAL A 331 7.18 10.35 5.64
CA VAL A 331 8.25 9.83 6.50
C VAL A 331 9.17 8.92 5.70
N LEU A 332 10.47 9.08 5.93
CA LEU A 332 11.54 8.32 5.29
C LEU A 332 12.44 7.71 6.36
N ILE A 333 13.15 6.63 6.01
CA ILE A 333 14.23 6.07 6.82
C ILE A 333 15.56 6.47 6.19
N PHE A 334 16.44 7.07 6.97
CA PHE A 334 17.80 7.35 6.54
C PHE A 334 18.57 6.04 6.36
N ALA A 335 19.01 5.78 5.15
CA ALA A 335 19.72 4.54 4.84
C ALA A 335 21.22 4.66 5.07
N GLY A 336 21.76 5.88 5.00
CA GLY A 336 23.19 6.13 5.13
C GLY A 336 23.73 7.05 4.03
N TYR A 337 25.02 7.03 3.86
CA TYR A 337 25.71 7.85 2.88
C TYR A 337 26.11 7.04 1.64
N GLY A 338 25.83 7.60 0.47
CA GLY A 338 26.28 7.06 -0.81
C GLY A 338 27.78 7.23 -1.06
N GLU A 339 28.22 6.86 -2.26
CA GLU A 339 29.67 6.86 -2.60
C GLU A 339 30.28 8.27 -2.62
N ASN A 340 29.48 9.28 -2.95
CA ASN A 340 29.93 10.66 -3.01
C ASN A 340 29.55 11.47 -1.74
N GLY A 341 29.11 10.78 -0.67
CA GLY A 341 28.70 11.41 0.58
C GLY A 341 27.28 11.97 0.57
N GLU A 342 26.49 11.71 -0.47
CA GLU A 342 25.07 12.06 -0.54
C GLU A 342 24.25 11.27 0.48
N ARG A 343 23.24 11.91 1.08
CA ARG A 343 22.32 11.26 2.01
C ARG A 343 21.30 10.41 1.26
N MET A 344 21.30 9.12 1.55
CA MET A 344 20.45 8.14 0.92
C MET A 344 19.27 7.78 1.83
N TRP A 345 18.08 7.72 1.26
CA TRP A 345 16.84 7.44 1.97
C TRP A 345 16.10 6.26 1.36
N VAL A 346 15.43 5.47 2.19
CA VAL A 346 14.50 4.43 1.75
C VAL A 346 13.11 4.74 2.28
N HIS A 347 12.12 4.75 1.40
CA HIS A 347 10.75 5.11 1.74
C HIS A 347 9.73 4.58 0.73
N SER A 348 8.45 4.54 1.11
CA SER A 348 7.37 4.27 0.18
C SER A 348 6.79 5.57 -0.34
N SER A 349 6.92 5.82 -1.64
CA SER A 349 6.52 7.05 -2.34
C SER A 349 5.27 6.83 -3.19
N GLY A 350 4.38 7.82 -3.20
CA GLY A 350 3.18 7.78 -4.02
C GLY A 350 3.49 7.64 -5.52
N GLY A 351 2.93 6.60 -6.16
CA GLY A 351 3.14 6.30 -7.57
C GLY A 351 4.33 5.39 -7.89
N GLU A 352 5.32 5.28 -7.01
CA GLU A 352 6.55 4.51 -7.24
C GLU A 352 6.67 3.26 -6.34
N GLY A 353 6.00 3.25 -5.17
CA GLY A 353 6.16 2.21 -4.16
C GLY A 353 7.40 2.43 -3.32
N VAL A 354 8.01 1.33 -2.85
CA VAL A 354 9.23 1.41 -2.05
C VAL A 354 10.43 1.70 -2.94
N ILE A 355 11.07 2.84 -2.68
CA ILE A 355 12.23 3.35 -3.45
C ILE A 355 13.41 3.68 -2.55
N PHE A 356 14.59 3.77 -3.15
CA PHE A 356 15.85 4.13 -2.52
C PHE A 356 16.51 5.27 -3.30
N ASN A 357 16.62 6.47 -2.69
CA ASN A 357 17.10 7.66 -3.39
C ASN A 357 17.60 8.75 -2.45
N THR A 358 18.08 9.85 -3.04
CA THR A 358 18.19 11.17 -2.42
C THR A 358 17.05 12.03 -2.96
N PRO A 359 15.95 12.26 -2.20
CA PRO A 359 14.81 13.02 -2.72
C PRO A 359 15.18 14.49 -2.91
N SER A 360 14.58 15.17 -3.90
CA SER A 360 14.85 16.59 -4.20
C SER A 360 14.51 17.53 -3.05
N TYR A 361 13.66 17.11 -2.13
CA TYR A 361 13.26 17.83 -0.90
C TYR A 361 14.10 17.45 0.33
N GLU A 362 15.18 16.71 0.18
CA GLU A 362 16.01 16.17 1.28
C GLU A 362 16.45 17.27 2.27
N ALA A 363 16.85 18.42 1.76
CA ALA A 363 17.29 19.56 2.60
C ALA A 363 16.20 20.13 3.52
N GLY A 364 14.94 19.86 3.22
CA GLY A 364 13.78 20.30 4.01
C GLY A 364 13.28 19.28 5.03
N LEU A 365 13.92 18.11 5.14
CA LEU A 365 13.50 17.08 6.07
C LEU A 365 13.82 17.46 7.53
N ALA A 366 12.83 17.33 8.41
CA ALA A 366 13.05 17.34 9.85
C ALA A 366 13.62 15.96 10.29
N LEU A 367 14.81 15.98 10.89
CA LEU A 367 15.54 14.77 11.27
C LEU A 367 15.17 14.35 12.69
N ARG A 368 14.83 13.07 12.87
CA ARG A 368 14.36 12.56 14.16
C ARG A 368 14.80 11.13 14.39
N ARG A 369 14.92 10.77 15.68
CA ARG A 369 15.26 9.39 16.13
C ARG A 369 14.12 8.81 16.94
N PRO A 370 13.64 7.58 16.64
CA PRO A 370 12.65 6.89 17.46
C PRO A 370 13.09 6.72 18.91
N LYS A 371 12.17 6.98 19.87
CA LYS A 371 12.47 6.93 21.32
C LYS A 371 12.59 5.51 21.85
N ASN A 372 11.79 4.59 21.31
CA ASN A 372 11.60 3.24 21.88
C ASN A 372 12.40 2.15 21.15
N VAL A 373 13.45 2.54 20.42
CA VAL A 373 14.31 1.64 19.66
C VAL A 373 15.70 1.62 20.28
N ASP A 374 16.15 0.43 20.67
CA ASP A 374 17.55 0.21 21.02
C ASP A 374 18.35 -0.02 19.74
N PHE A 375 19.11 0.96 19.34
CA PHE A 375 19.95 0.91 18.14
C PHE A 375 21.27 0.18 18.36
N GLY A 376 21.60 -0.21 19.60
CA GLY A 376 22.88 -0.81 19.93
C GLY A 376 24.08 0.13 19.71
N ASP A 377 23.83 1.45 19.72
CA ASP A 377 24.88 2.44 19.62
C ASP A 377 25.71 2.43 20.90
N THR A 378 27.03 2.32 20.79
CA THR A 378 27.92 2.45 21.94
C THR A 378 27.86 3.90 22.44
N PRO A 379 27.67 4.18 23.75
CA PRO A 379 27.81 5.53 24.25
C PRO A 379 29.20 6.06 23.91
N GLY A 380 29.29 7.15 23.15
CA GLY A 380 30.53 7.83 22.83
C GLY A 380 31.16 8.48 24.05
#